data_b451026e4fbd339f9529bb351d6cd06d
#
_entry.id   b451026e4fbd339f9529bb351d6cd06d
#
_cell.length_a   1.000
_cell.length_b   1.000
_cell.length_c   1.000
_cell.angle_alpha   90.00
_cell.angle_beta   90.00
_cell.angle_gamma   90.00
#
_symmetry.space_group_name_H-M   'P 1'
#
loop_
_entity.id
_entity.type
_entity.pdbx_description
1 polymer ?
#
loop_
_entity_poly.entity_id
_entity_poly.type
_entity_poly.pdbx_seq_one_letter_code
_entity_poly.pdbx_strand_id
1 'polypeptide(L)'
;MGVMAATSREHTRTYFLGKLARELETRGLEAVLRTDPPTLRITDPDTAMVSETVDCVALADGWFYRFSWGDVVESTDNPAAAADRIRHVLVTSSPNRDA
;
A
#
# COMPACT_ATOMS: atom_id res chain seq x y z
N MET A 1 29.82 0.30 0.00
CA MET A 1 29.01 -0.91 0.06
C MET A 1 27.71 -0.73 0.81
N GLY A 2 27.65 0.16 1.81
CA GLY A 2 26.40 0.47 2.48
C GLY A 2 25.34 1.01 1.55
N VAL A 3 25.76 1.70 0.50
CA VAL A 3 24.84 2.24 -0.50
C VAL A 3 24.07 1.13 -1.20
N MET A 4 24.72 0.02 -1.49
CA MET A 4 24.07 -1.10 -2.16
C MET A 4 23.02 -1.76 -1.27
N ALA A 5 23.29 -1.86 0.03
CA ALA A 5 22.31 -2.42 0.96
C ALA A 5 21.06 -1.55 1.04
N ALA A 6 21.22 -0.23 1.10
CA ALA A 6 20.09 0.69 1.11
C ALA A 6 19.29 0.58 -0.19
N THR A 7 19.99 0.50 -1.33
CA THR A 7 19.33 0.34 -2.63
C THR A 7 18.55 -0.96 -2.70
N SER A 8 19.10 -2.04 -2.13
CA SER A 8 18.39 -3.33 -2.11
C SER A 8 17.10 -3.24 -1.31
N ARG A 9 17.11 -2.54 -0.18
CA ARG A 9 15.91 -2.36 0.61
C ARG A 9 14.85 -1.55 -0.12
N GLU A 10 15.28 -0.52 -0.82
CA GLU A 10 14.37 0.28 -1.61
C GLU A 10 13.77 -0.53 -2.75
N HIS A 11 14.58 -1.34 -3.41
CA HIS A 11 14.10 -2.25 -4.45
C HIS A 11 13.10 -3.25 -3.89
N THR A 12 13.37 -3.78 -2.70
CA THR A 12 12.47 -4.72 -2.06
C THR A 12 11.11 -4.07 -1.77
N ARG A 13 11.13 -2.87 -1.23
CA ARG A 13 9.89 -2.14 -0.95
C ARG A 13 9.12 -1.86 -2.22
N THR A 14 9.81 -1.39 -3.25
CA THR A 14 9.19 -1.09 -4.53
C THR A 14 8.58 -2.35 -5.15
N TYR A 15 9.28 -3.47 -5.04
CA TYR A 15 8.78 -4.74 -5.55
C TYR A 15 7.47 -5.14 -4.85
N PHE A 16 7.44 -5.09 -3.52
CA PHE A 16 6.24 -5.46 -2.78
C PHE A 16 5.09 -4.50 -3.04
N LEU A 17 5.38 -3.21 -3.12
CA LEU A 17 4.35 -2.23 -3.41
C LEU A 17 3.80 -2.40 -4.82
N GLY A 18 4.65 -2.80 -5.77
CA GLY A 18 4.20 -3.09 -7.12
C GLY A 18 3.24 -4.26 -7.18
N LYS A 19 3.49 -5.30 -6.38
CA LYS A 19 2.59 -6.44 -6.29
C LYS A 19 1.25 -6.03 -5.72
N LEU A 20 1.28 -5.19 -4.68
CA LEU A 20 0.06 -4.69 -4.08
C LEU A 20 -0.73 -3.83 -5.06
N ALA A 21 -0.04 -3.00 -5.83
CA ALA A 21 -0.69 -2.15 -6.83
C ALA A 21 -1.50 -2.98 -7.82
N ARG A 22 -0.94 -4.10 -8.27
CA ARG A 22 -1.64 -4.97 -9.21
C ARG A 22 -2.91 -5.54 -8.60
N GLU A 23 -2.85 -5.95 -7.34
CA GLU A 23 -4.04 -6.48 -6.66
C GLU A 23 -5.10 -5.40 -6.50
N LEU A 24 -4.68 -4.19 -6.17
CA LEU A 24 -5.62 -3.08 -6.03
C LEU A 24 -6.27 -2.73 -7.36
N GLU A 25 -5.50 -2.77 -8.44
CA GLU A 25 -6.04 -2.46 -9.77
C GLU A 25 -7.06 -3.49 -10.21
N THR A 26 -6.87 -4.76 -9.87
CA THR A 26 -7.87 -5.79 -10.19
C THR A 26 -9.18 -5.55 -9.45
N ARG A 27 -9.16 -4.74 -8.41
CA ARG A 27 -10.35 -4.42 -7.62
C ARG A 27 -10.94 -3.06 -7.99
N GLY A 28 -10.44 -2.46 -9.08
CA GLY A 28 -10.97 -1.20 -9.57
C GLY A 28 -10.43 0.03 -8.86
N LEU A 29 -9.35 -0.13 -8.09
CA LEU A 29 -8.72 1.00 -7.42
C LEU A 29 -7.54 1.51 -8.22
N GLU A 30 -7.23 2.80 -8.09
CA GLU A 30 -6.04 3.38 -8.71
C GLU A 30 -4.90 3.36 -7.70
N ALA A 31 -3.72 2.99 -8.18
CA ALA A 31 -2.54 2.92 -7.32
C ALA A 31 -1.36 3.57 -8.04
N VAL A 32 -0.76 4.55 -7.39
CA VAL A 32 0.38 5.28 -7.93
C VAL A 32 1.60 4.99 -7.06
N LEU A 33 2.61 4.38 -7.66
CA LEU A 33 3.84 4.03 -6.98
C LEU A 33 4.82 5.20 -7.06
N ARG A 34 5.32 5.62 -5.91
CA ARG A 34 6.40 6.59 -5.82
C ARG A 34 7.62 5.88 -5.27
N THR A 35 8.79 6.24 -5.76
CA THR A 35 10.00 5.51 -5.43
C THR A 35 10.96 6.24 -4.49
N ASP A 36 10.68 7.46 -4.13
CA ASP A 36 11.60 8.25 -3.29
C ASP A 36 10.82 9.12 -2.30
N PRO A 37 10.49 8.61 -1.12
CA PRO A 37 10.67 7.23 -0.66
C PRO A 37 9.64 6.29 -1.27
N PRO A 38 9.88 4.97 -1.23
CA PRO A 38 8.91 4.02 -1.78
C PRO A 38 7.58 4.05 -1.04
N THR A 39 6.54 4.50 -1.72
CA THR A 39 5.19 4.58 -1.18
C THR A 39 4.20 4.29 -2.29
N LEU A 40 2.99 3.89 -1.91
CA LEU A 40 1.91 3.62 -2.84
C LEU A 40 0.71 4.46 -2.42
N ARG A 41 0.25 5.33 -3.32
CA ARG A 41 -0.94 6.11 -3.08
C ARG A 41 -2.12 5.44 -3.78
N ILE A 42 -3.16 5.17 -3.02
CA ILE A 42 -4.31 4.42 -3.50
C ILE A 42 -5.53 5.32 -3.47
N THR A 43 -6.26 5.36 -4.57
CA THR A 43 -7.45 6.20 -4.70
C THR A 43 -8.58 5.36 -5.29
N ASP A 44 -9.77 5.52 -4.73
CA ASP A 44 -10.98 4.94 -5.32
C ASP A 44 -11.50 5.94 -6.36
N PRO A 45 -11.53 5.56 -7.66
CA PRO A 45 -11.98 6.50 -8.69
C PRO A 45 -13.45 6.88 -8.56
N ASP A 46 -14.24 6.05 -7.89
CA ASP A 46 -15.66 6.36 -7.66
C ASP A 46 -15.84 7.39 -6.56
N THR A 47 -14.86 7.52 -5.67
CA THR A 47 -14.89 8.49 -4.59
C THR A 47 -13.53 9.19 -4.52
N ALA A 48 -13.20 9.92 -5.57
CA ALA A 48 -11.86 10.47 -5.76
C ALA A 48 -11.39 11.39 -4.62
N MET A 49 -12.27 11.73 -3.71
CA MET A 49 -11.91 12.56 -2.56
C MET A 49 -11.22 11.76 -1.44
N VAL A 50 -11.22 10.42 -1.54
CA VAL A 50 -10.64 9.56 -0.52
C VAL A 50 -9.45 8.83 -1.10
N SER A 51 -8.30 8.97 -0.44
CA SER A 51 -7.11 8.24 -0.82
C SER A 51 -6.32 7.85 0.42
N GLU A 52 -5.50 6.82 0.29
CA GLU A 52 -4.65 6.34 1.36
C GLU A 52 -3.25 6.12 0.82
N THR A 53 -2.26 6.26 1.69
CA THR A 53 -0.87 5.99 1.36
C THR A 53 -0.37 4.83 2.19
N VAL A 54 0.34 3.92 1.54
CA VAL A 54 0.86 2.70 2.15
C VAL A 54 2.35 2.61 1.83
N ASP A 55 3.12 2.15 2.80
CA ASP A 55 4.53 1.83 2.58
C ASP A 55 4.79 0.39 3.01
N CYS A 56 6.05 -0.02 2.91
CA CYS A 56 6.50 -1.32 3.40
C CYS A 56 7.47 -1.11 4.55
N VAL A 57 7.36 -1.96 5.55
CA VAL A 57 8.24 -1.90 6.72
C VAL A 57 8.73 -3.30 7.05
N ALA A 58 10.00 -3.39 7.44
CA ALA A 58 10.58 -4.66 7.90
C ALA A 58 10.40 -4.73 9.41
N LEU A 59 9.72 -5.78 9.86
CA LEU A 59 9.52 -6.07 11.26
C LEU A 59 10.24 -7.38 11.61
N ALA A 60 10.14 -7.80 12.86
CA ALA A 60 10.83 -9.01 13.30
C ALA A 60 10.41 -10.24 12.51
N ASP A 61 9.16 -10.31 12.11
CA ASP A 61 8.58 -11.47 11.45
C ASP A 61 8.60 -11.37 9.91
N GLY A 62 9.18 -10.32 9.36
CA GLY A 62 9.26 -10.16 7.91
C GLY A 62 8.81 -8.78 7.45
N TRP A 63 8.44 -8.71 6.18
CA TRP A 63 8.02 -7.45 5.57
C TRP A 63 6.50 -7.33 5.62
N PHE A 64 6.03 -6.10 5.90
CA PHE A 64 4.60 -5.82 6.02
C PHE A 64 4.25 -4.53 5.29
N TYR A 65 3.04 -4.47 4.75
CA TYR A 65 2.45 -3.23 4.29
C TYR A 65 1.95 -2.46 5.49
N ARG A 66 2.07 -1.13 5.44
CA ARG A 66 1.71 -0.27 6.55
C ARG A 66 1.04 0.99 6.04
N PHE A 67 -0.08 1.38 6.68
CA PHE A 67 -0.73 2.65 6.38
C PHE A 67 0.13 3.82 6.86
N SER A 68 -0.10 5.01 6.27
CA SER A 68 0.66 6.21 6.61
C SER A 68 0.51 6.61 8.08
N TRP A 69 -0.59 6.25 8.71
CA TRP A 69 -0.78 6.55 10.13
C TRP A 69 -0.16 5.52 11.06
N GLY A 70 0.49 4.51 10.53
CA GLY A 70 1.29 3.59 11.32
C GLY A 70 0.74 2.18 11.48
N ASP A 71 -0.54 1.97 11.21
CA ASP A 71 -1.15 0.65 11.37
C ASP A 71 -0.68 -0.31 10.30
N VAL A 72 -0.37 -1.52 10.71
CA VAL A 72 0.02 -2.58 9.79
C VAL A 72 -1.22 -3.07 9.04
N VAL A 73 -1.09 -3.20 7.71
CA VAL A 73 -2.16 -3.70 6.86
C VAL A 73 -2.15 -5.22 6.83
N GLU A 74 -1.04 -5.78 6.36
CA GLU A 74 -0.93 -7.22 6.14
C GLU A 74 0.50 -7.54 5.74
N SER A 75 0.88 -8.82 5.87
CA SER A 75 2.17 -9.30 5.38
C SER A 75 2.29 -9.12 3.87
N THR A 76 3.49 -8.81 3.40
CA THR A 76 3.76 -8.71 1.96
C THR A 76 3.65 -10.07 1.26
N ASP A 77 3.58 -11.16 2.03
CA ASP A 77 3.36 -12.48 1.46
C ASP A 77 1.92 -12.66 0.96
N ASN A 78 1.03 -11.75 1.36
CA ASN A 78 -0.39 -11.88 1.01
C ASN A 78 -0.94 -10.56 0.48
N PRO A 79 -0.49 -10.14 -0.71
CA PRO A 79 -0.95 -8.86 -1.27
C PRO A 79 -2.46 -8.82 -1.55
N ALA A 80 -3.07 -9.97 -1.83
CA ALA A 80 -4.52 -10.01 -2.05
C ALA A 80 -5.28 -9.62 -0.79
N ALA A 81 -4.89 -10.18 0.36
CA ALA A 81 -5.53 -9.83 1.63
C ALA A 81 -5.28 -8.38 1.99
N ALA A 82 -4.06 -7.87 1.69
CA ALA A 82 -3.74 -6.48 1.91
C ALA A 82 -4.64 -5.56 1.08
N ALA A 83 -4.84 -5.90 -0.19
CA ALA A 83 -5.69 -5.12 -1.08
C ALA A 83 -7.13 -5.09 -0.59
N ASP A 84 -7.65 -6.21 -0.12
CA ASP A 84 -9.00 -6.28 0.41
C ASP A 84 -9.16 -5.40 1.64
N ARG A 85 -8.17 -5.40 2.51
CA ARG A 85 -8.20 -4.59 3.72
C ARG A 85 -8.15 -3.10 3.39
N ILE A 86 -7.29 -2.72 2.45
CA ILE A 86 -7.18 -1.32 2.01
C ILE A 86 -8.50 -0.86 1.39
N ARG A 87 -9.08 -1.69 0.54
CA ARG A 87 -10.36 -1.35 -0.09
C ARG A 87 -11.44 -1.12 0.96
N HIS A 88 -11.46 -1.98 1.98
CA HIS A 88 -12.42 -1.84 3.07
C HIS A 88 -12.26 -0.50 3.79
N VAL A 89 -11.01 -0.12 4.06
CA VAL A 89 -10.73 1.15 4.74
C VAL A 89 -11.21 2.33 3.88
N LEU A 90 -10.93 2.29 2.57
CA LEU A 90 -11.37 3.35 1.67
C LEU A 90 -12.90 3.47 1.65
N VAL A 91 -13.59 2.35 1.58
CA VAL A 91 -15.05 2.35 1.57
C VAL A 91 -15.62 2.90 2.88
N THR A 92 -15.06 2.47 4.01
CA THR A 92 -15.56 2.92 5.32
C THR A 92 -15.20 4.36 5.63
N SER A 93 -14.17 4.90 4.97
CA SER A 93 -13.76 6.29 5.16
C SER A 93 -14.43 7.25 4.18
N SER A 94 -15.23 6.73 3.26
CA SER A 94 -15.88 7.55 2.24
C SER A 94 -16.81 8.56 2.91
N PRO A 95 -16.77 9.85 2.51
CA PRO A 95 -17.65 10.86 3.09
C PRO A 95 -19.11 10.63 2.77
N ASN A 96 -19.43 9.82 1.78
CA ASN A 96 -20.81 9.54 1.39
C ASN A 96 -21.46 8.44 2.20
N ARG A 97 -20.71 7.80 3.07
CA ARG A 97 -21.25 6.67 3.83
C ARG A 97 -22.40 7.05 4.74
N ASP A 98 -22.32 8.22 5.28
CA ASP A 98 -23.31 8.69 6.27
C ASP A 98 -24.50 9.43 5.66
N ALA A 99 -24.47 9.57 4.37
CA ALA A 99 -25.54 10.26 3.68
C ALA A 99 -26.80 9.41 3.57
#